data_bfb7069be35912c79034bc272402386f
#
_entry.id   bfb7069be35912c79034bc272402386f
#
_cell.length_a   1.000
_cell.length_b   1.000
_cell.length_c   1.000
_cell.angle_alpha   90.00
_cell.angle_beta   90.00
_cell.angle_gamma   90.00
#
_symmetry.space_group_name_H-M   'P 1'
#
loop_
_entity.id
_entity.type
_entity.pdbx_description
1 polymer ?
#
loop_
_entity_poly.entity_id
_entity_poly.type
_entity_poly.pdbx_seq_one_letter_code
_entity_poly.pdbx_strand_id
1 'polypeptide(L)'
;TQRRRQRQMCIRDRINRLLKGAYDFFEDIGISKNKIDVLKVPGSFELIFGCYKVQSSKKYDAILAIGSVIRGETSHFKYISQSVFDGIKDLNTNGNSPIILCLLTDDNYQQSLDRSGGKHGNKGYDCAAATAKISLI
;
A
#
# COMPACT_ATOMS: atom_id res chain seq x y z
N THR A 1 -0.78 -22.41 13.04
CA THR A 1 -0.89 -22.45 14.47
C THR A 1 -0.52 -21.09 15.06
N GLN A 2 -0.08 -21.02 16.31
CA GLN A 2 0.15 -19.75 17.01
C GLN A 2 1.13 -18.80 16.27
N ARG A 3 2.21 -19.31 15.68
CA ARG A 3 3.15 -18.52 14.86
C ARG A 3 2.51 -17.96 13.58
N ARG A 4 1.59 -18.71 12.97
CA ARG A 4 0.82 -18.24 11.79
C ARG A 4 -0.14 -17.12 12.16
N ARG A 5 -0.82 -17.26 13.30
CA ARG A 5 -1.74 -16.21 13.83
C ARG A 5 -0.98 -14.94 14.20
N GLN A 6 0.18 -15.07 14.83
CA GLN A 6 1.03 -13.91 15.17
C GLN A 6 1.56 -13.19 13.93
N ARG A 7 1.98 -13.92 12.88
CA ARG A 7 2.38 -13.34 11.59
C ARG A 7 1.24 -12.56 10.93
N GLN A 8 0.05 -13.13 10.90
CA GLN A 8 -1.12 -12.46 10.32
C GLN A 8 -1.51 -11.20 11.10
N MET A 9 -1.42 -11.22 12.41
CA MET A 9 -1.68 -10.05 13.25
C MET A 9 -0.65 -8.94 13.01
N CYS A 10 0.62 -9.28 12.91
CA CYS A 10 1.69 -8.31 12.63
C CYS A 10 1.56 -7.65 11.26
N ILE A 11 1.19 -8.39 10.21
CA ILE A 11 0.98 -7.86 8.86
C ILE A 11 -0.22 -6.90 8.86
N ARG A 12 -1.32 -7.28 9.48
CA ARG A 12 -2.52 -6.42 9.61
C ARG A 12 -2.21 -5.13 10.34
N ASP A 13 -1.43 -5.21 11.42
CA ASP A 13 -1.05 -4.02 12.20
C ASP A 13 -0.31 -3.02 11.33
N ARG A 14 0.70 -3.44 10.57
CA ARG A 14 1.48 -2.57 9.70
C ARG A 14 0.61 -1.91 8.63
N ILE A 15 -0.22 -2.70 7.96
CA ILE A 15 -1.11 -2.19 6.91
C ILE A 15 -2.13 -1.23 7.50
N ASN A 16 -2.70 -1.53 8.65
CA ASN A 16 -3.65 -0.64 9.33
C ASN A 16 -2.99 0.68 9.75
N ARG A 17 -1.74 0.66 10.18
CA ARG A 17 -0.99 1.86 10.53
C ARG A 17 -0.74 2.74 9.30
N LEU A 18 -0.39 2.14 8.17
CA LEU A 18 -0.22 2.85 6.89
C LEU A 18 -1.55 3.42 6.40
N LEU A 19 -2.61 2.66 6.48
CA LEU A 19 -3.95 3.09 6.10
C LEU A 19 -4.42 4.26 6.98
N LYS A 20 -4.17 4.19 8.28
CA LYS A 20 -4.45 5.31 9.19
C LYS A 20 -3.69 6.56 8.78
N GLY A 21 -2.42 6.44 8.44
CA GLY A 21 -1.63 7.57 7.94
C GLY A 21 -2.22 8.18 6.68
N ALA A 22 -2.68 7.36 5.76
CA ALA A 22 -3.36 7.82 4.54
C ALA A 22 -4.67 8.57 4.88
N TYR A 23 -5.48 8.02 5.76
CA TYR A 23 -6.71 8.70 6.21
C TYR A 23 -6.41 10.04 6.91
N ASP A 24 -5.36 10.10 7.72
CA ASP A 24 -4.96 11.35 8.39
C ASP A 24 -4.60 12.43 7.36
N PHE A 25 -3.90 12.07 6.29
CA PHE A 25 -3.61 13.02 5.22
C PHE A 25 -4.89 13.52 4.54
N PHE A 26 -5.79 12.63 4.17
CA PHE A 26 -7.03 13.02 3.49
C PHE A 26 -7.93 13.88 4.38
N GLU A 27 -7.98 13.58 5.67
CA GLU A 27 -8.68 14.42 6.65
C GLU A 27 -8.06 15.82 6.73
N ASP A 28 -6.71 15.91 6.75
CA ASP A 28 -5.99 17.19 6.81
C ASP A 28 -6.30 18.10 5.61
N ILE A 29 -6.59 17.53 4.44
CA ILE A 29 -6.95 18.30 3.25
C ILE A 29 -8.47 18.37 3.00
N GLY A 30 -9.28 17.91 3.96
CA GLY A 30 -10.74 18.06 3.91
C GLY A 30 -11.48 17.02 3.05
N ILE A 31 -10.85 15.88 2.74
CA ILE A 31 -11.51 14.78 2.03
C ILE A 31 -12.10 13.81 3.05
N SER A 32 -13.42 13.60 3.00
CA SER A 32 -14.12 12.70 3.92
C SER A 32 -13.90 11.23 3.53
N LYS A 33 -13.99 10.34 4.52
CA LYS A 33 -13.88 8.89 4.31
C LYS A 33 -14.92 8.35 3.33
N ASN A 34 -16.06 9.01 3.16
CA ASN A 34 -17.10 8.61 2.22
C ASN A 34 -16.64 8.61 0.76
N LYS A 35 -15.61 9.39 0.44
CA LYS A 35 -15.06 9.50 -0.91
C LYS A 35 -13.91 8.54 -1.16
N ILE A 36 -13.56 7.73 -0.18
CA ILE A 36 -12.44 6.80 -0.23
C ILE A 36 -12.99 5.38 -0.09
N ASP A 37 -12.84 4.60 -1.15
CA ASP A 37 -13.21 3.19 -1.14
C ASP A 37 -11.98 2.35 -0.85
N VAL A 38 -12.14 1.30 -0.05
CA VAL A 38 -11.06 0.39 0.33
C VAL A 38 -11.39 -1.01 -0.16
N LEU A 39 -10.52 -1.54 -1.01
CA LEU A 39 -10.54 -2.95 -1.43
C LEU A 39 -9.41 -3.69 -0.72
N LYS A 40 -9.75 -4.74 0.02
CA LYS A 40 -8.76 -5.57 0.70
C LYS A 40 -8.39 -6.77 -0.15
N VAL A 41 -7.09 -7.04 -0.22
CA VAL A 41 -6.53 -8.20 -0.94
C VAL A 41 -5.77 -9.10 0.04
N PRO A 42 -5.60 -10.41 -0.27
CA PRO A 42 -4.98 -11.35 0.68
C PRO A 42 -3.53 -11.07 1.02
N GLY A 43 -2.76 -10.51 0.10
CA GLY A 43 -1.34 -10.23 0.30
C GLY A 43 -0.81 -9.22 -0.70
N SER A 44 0.47 -8.87 -0.56
CA SER A 44 1.10 -7.85 -1.41
C SER A 44 1.15 -8.24 -2.88
N PHE A 45 1.35 -9.51 -3.19
CA PHE A 45 1.35 -9.98 -4.58
C PHE A 45 0.00 -9.75 -5.27
N GLU A 46 -1.10 -9.89 -4.54
CA GLU A 46 -2.47 -9.71 -5.05
C GLU A 46 -2.84 -8.23 -5.25
N LEU A 47 -1.99 -7.29 -4.85
CA LEU A 47 -2.17 -5.87 -5.15
C LEU A 47 -2.23 -5.62 -6.65
N ILE A 48 -1.50 -6.37 -7.46
CA ILE A 48 -1.51 -6.23 -8.92
C ILE A 48 -2.92 -6.48 -9.45
N PHE A 49 -3.53 -7.59 -9.06
CA PHE A 49 -4.89 -7.94 -9.50
C PHE A 49 -5.92 -6.96 -8.96
N GLY A 50 -5.81 -6.59 -7.68
CA GLY A 50 -6.73 -5.63 -7.06
C GLY A 50 -6.68 -4.27 -7.75
N CYS A 51 -5.49 -3.77 -8.03
CA CYS A 51 -5.31 -2.51 -8.75
C CYS A 51 -5.83 -2.57 -10.18
N TYR A 52 -5.60 -3.69 -10.87
CA TYR A 52 -6.15 -3.91 -12.21
C TYR A 52 -7.68 -3.82 -12.21
N LYS A 53 -8.33 -4.47 -11.24
CA LYS A 53 -9.80 -4.43 -11.11
C LYS A 53 -10.33 -3.03 -10.84
N VAL A 54 -9.70 -2.32 -9.92
CA VAL A 54 -10.10 -0.95 -9.57
C VAL A 54 -9.89 -0.01 -10.75
N GLN A 55 -8.75 -0.11 -11.43
CA GLN A 55 -8.43 0.66 -12.62
C GLN A 55 -9.43 0.41 -13.75
N SER A 56 -9.81 -0.85 -13.95
CA SER A 56 -10.76 -1.26 -15.00
C SER A 56 -12.16 -0.72 -14.78
N SER A 57 -12.53 -0.39 -13.55
CA SER A 57 -13.84 0.21 -13.24
C SER A 57 -13.99 1.64 -13.77
N LYS A 58 -12.88 2.34 -13.97
CA LYS A 58 -12.82 3.74 -14.45
C LYS A 58 -13.58 4.74 -13.56
N LYS A 59 -13.77 4.40 -12.28
CA LYS A 59 -14.53 5.22 -11.32
C LYS A 59 -13.66 6.11 -10.45
N TYR A 60 -12.35 5.92 -10.45
CA TYR A 60 -11.44 6.55 -9.49
C TYR A 60 -10.40 7.41 -10.21
N ASP A 61 -10.09 8.55 -9.62
CA ASP A 61 -9.10 9.49 -10.15
C ASP A 61 -7.66 9.03 -9.88
N ALA A 62 -7.46 8.28 -8.80
CA ALA A 62 -6.18 7.71 -8.45
C ALA A 62 -6.36 6.52 -7.49
N ILE A 63 -5.35 5.68 -7.40
CA ILE A 63 -5.35 4.47 -6.58
C ILE A 63 -4.12 4.49 -5.69
N LEU A 64 -4.32 4.24 -4.39
CA LEU A 64 -3.24 4.04 -3.44
C LEU A 64 -3.18 2.55 -3.08
N ALA A 65 -2.10 1.89 -3.48
CA ALA A 65 -1.87 0.48 -3.17
C ALA A 65 -0.97 0.36 -1.95
N ILE A 66 -1.47 -0.26 -0.89
CA ILE A 66 -0.76 -0.39 0.39
C ILE A 66 -0.40 -1.84 0.64
N GLY A 67 0.88 -2.10 0.88
CA GLY A 67 1.37 -3.41 1.22
C GLY A 67 2.60 -3.36 2.10
N SER A 68 3.00 -4.51 2.63
CA SER A 68 4.19 -4.63 3.44
C SER A 68 4.80 -6.03 3.29
N VAL A 69 6.06 -6.08 2.94
CA VAL A 69 6.83 -7.31 2.85
C VAL A 69 8.06 -7.18 3.73
N ILE A 70 8.30 -8.18 4.57
CA ILE A 70 9.50 -8.24 5.42
C ILE A 70 10.39 -9.38 4.93
N ARG A 71 11.70 -9.10 4.88
CA ARG A 71 12.70 -10.09 4.50
C ARG A 71 12.61 -11.32 5.39
N GLY A 72 12.47 -12.49 4.76
CA GLY A 72 12.53 -13.79 5.42
C GLY A 72 13.87 -14.47 5.19
N GLU A 73 13.93 -15.77 5.50
CA GLU A 73 15.14 -16.60 5.36
C GLU A 73 15.45 -16.98 3.91
N THR A 74 14.47 -16.81 3.02
CA THR A 74 14.59 -17.19 1.59
C THR A 74 14.53 -15.95 0.71
N SER A 75 14.86 -16.13 -0.58
CA SER A 75 14.76 -15.08 -1.60
C SER A 75 13.32 -14.72 -1.99
N HIS A 76 12.30 -15.33 -1.37
CA HIS A 76 10.88 -15.04 -1.62
C HIS A 76 10.55 -13.56 -1.50
N PHE A 77 11.10 -12.89 -0.49
CA PHE A 77 10.98 -11.44 -0.28
C PHE A 77 11.35 -10.65 -1.54
N LYS A 78 12.50 -10.96 -2.14
CA LYS A 78 13.01 -10.28 -3.32
C LYS A 78 12.08 -10.49 -4.52
N TYR A 79 11.63 -11.72 -4.76
CA TYR A 79 10.77 -12.04 -5.89
C TYR A 79 9.39 -11.41 -5.76
N ILE A 80 8.79 -11.44 -4.59
CA ILE A 80 7.50 -10.79 -4.35
C ILE A 80 7.62 -9.27 -4.54
N SER A 81 8.60 -8.64 -3.91
CA SER A 81 8.79 -7.19 -4.00
C SER A 81 9.00 -6.75 -5.44
N GLN A 82 9.90 -7.42 -6.17
CA GLN A 82 10.21 -7.10 -7.56
C GLN A 82 8.97 -7.26 -8.46
N SER A 83 8.23 -8.36 -8.27
CA SER A 83 7.03 -8.63 -9.06
C SER A 83 5.94 -7.59 -8.83
N VAL A 84 5.76 -7.14 -7.58
CA VAL A 84 4.78 -6.09 -7.27
C VAL A 84 5.18 -4.76 -7.91
N PHE A 85 6.44 -4.35 -7.78
CA PHE A 85 6.92 -3.13 -8.43
C PHE A 85 6.73 -3.19 -9.94
N ASP A 86 7.12 -4.28 -10.57
CA ASP A 86 7.00 -4.43 -12.03
C ASP A 86 5.55 -4.47 -12.49
N GLY A 87 4.69 -5.20 -11.78
CA GLY A 87 3.26 -5.29 -12.10
C GLY A 87 2.55 -3.94 -11.97
N ILE A 88 2.81 -3.20 -10.93
CA ILE A 88 2.22 -1.85 -10.75
C ILE A 88 2.76 -0.88 -11.80
N LYS A 89 4.05 -0.94 -12.11
CA LYS A 89 4.63 -0.14 -13.19
C LYS A 89 3.91 -0.40 -14.52
N ASP A 90 3.66 -1.64 -14.86
CA ASP A 90 2.98 -2.01 -16.10
C ASP A 90 1.55 -1.47 -16.14
N LEU A 91 0.82 -1.52 -15.01
CA LEU A 91 -0.52 -0.95 -14.92
C LEU A 91 -0.51 0.57 -15.08
N ASN A 92 0.51 1.26 -14.56
CA ASN A 92 0.63 2.71 -14.68
C ASN A 92 0.89 3.18 -16.13
N THR A 93 1.47 2.33 -16.97
CA THR A 93 1.75 2.69 -18.36
C THR A 93 0.56 2.51 -19.30
N ASN A 94 -0.55 2.00 -18.81
CA ASN A 94 -1.77 1.77 -19.61
C ASN A 94 -2.64 3.03 -19.81
N GLY A 95 -2.27 4.17 -19.23
CA GLY A 95 -3.01 5.42 -19.39
C GLY A 95 -4.32 5.53 -18.63
N ASN A 96 -4.60 4.61 -17.73
CA ASN A 96 -5.78 4.66 -16.85
C ASN A 96 -5.45 5.37 -15.52
N SER A 97 -6.34 5.25 -14.52
CA SER A 97 -6.12 5.87 -13.21
C SER A 97 -4.73 5.55 -12.65
N PRO A 98 -3.95 6.55 -12.25
CA PRO A 98 -2.60 6.33 -11.75
C PRO A 98 -2.61 5.58 -10.42
N ILE A 99 -1.59 4.76 -10.21
CA ILE A 99 -1.41 3.97 -9.00
C ILE A 99 -0.16 4.44 -8.28
N ILE A 100 -0.31 4.87 -7.03
CA ILE A 100 0.80 5.12 -6.13
C ILE A 100 1.01 3.88 -5.28
N LEU A 101 2.22 3.34 -5.32
CA LEU A 101 2.57 2.13 -4.55
C LEU A 101 3.20 2.50 -3.22
N CYS A 102 2.50 2.18 -2.14
CA CYS A 102 2.97 2.28 -0.77
C CYS A 102 3.31 0.87 -0.27
N LEU A 103 4.44 0.33 -0.75
CA LEU A 103 4.91 -0.99 -0.37
C LEU A 103 6.13 -0.87 0.52
N LEU A 104 6.00 -1.22 1.79
CA LEU A 104 7.14 -1.33 2.68
C LEU A 104 7.89 -2.62 2.37
N THR A 105 9.19 -2.49 2.12
CA THR A 105 10.10 -3.62 1.85
C THR A 105 11.21 -3.55 2.87
N ASP A 106 10.95 -4.07 4.06
CA ASP A 106 11.82 -3.90 5.21
C ASP A 106 12.55 -5.20 5.57
N ASP A 107 13.74 -5.06 6.15
CA ASP A 107 14.52 -6.21 6.59
C ASP A 107 13.96 -6.84 7.87
N ASN A 108 13.30 -6.04 8.71
CA ASN A 108 12.72 -6.50 9.96
C ASN A 108 11.47 -5.70 10.34
N TYR A 109 10.76 -6.18 11.35
CA TYR A 109 9.52 -5.59 11.84
C TYR A 109 9.71 -4.17 12.39
N GLN A 110 10.84 -3.92 13.07
CA GLN A 110 11.11 -2.60 13.66
C GLN A 110 11.22 -1.52 12.57
N GLN A 111 11.89 -1.82 11.46
CA GLN A 111 11.95 -0.89 10.32
C GLN A 111 10.56 -0.58 9.78
N SER A 112 9.70 -1.58 9.72
CA SER A 112 8.32 -1.41 9.28
C SER A 112 7.52 -0.51 10.22
N LEU A 113 7.67 -0.68 11.54
CA LEU A 113 7.05 0.20 12.53
C LEU A 113 7.55 1.63 12.41
N ASP A 114 8.86 1.81 12.24
CA ASP A 114 9.49 3.13 12.14
C ASP A 114 8.94 3.95 10.97
N ARG A 115 8.50 3.30 9.90
CA ARG A 115 7.98 3.93 8.68
C ARG A 115 6.45 3.97 8.59
N SER A 116 5.77 3.38 9.56
CA SER A 116 4.30 3.34 9.61
C SER A 116 3.71 4.12 10.78
N GLY A 117 4.34 5.24 11.13
CA GLY A 117 3.92 6.12 12.21
C GLY A 117 4.85 6.09 13.42
N GLY A 118 6.04 5.48 13.29
CA GLY A 118 7.08 5.46 14.30
C GLY A 118 8.14 6.52 14.08
N LYS A 119 9.40 6.16 14.30
CA LYS A 119 10.57 7.06 14.30
C LYS A 119 10.75 7.87 13.01
N HIS A 120 10.43 7.29 11.85
CA HIS A 120 10.61 7.90 10.53
C HIS A 120 9.30 8.40 9.92
N GLY A 121 8.27 8.66 10.72
CA GLY A 121 6.98 9.13 10.26
C GLY A 121 6.10 8.01 9.69
N ASN A 122 5.17 8.37 8.83
CA ASN A 122 4.22 7.43 8.25
C ASN A 122 4.27 7.47 6.73
N LYS A 123 4.71 6.38 6.13
CA LYS A 123 4.82 6.24 4.67
C LYS A 123 3.44 6.27 3.99
N GLY A 124 2.39 5.82 4.68
CA GLY A 124 1.02 5.90 4.19
C GLY A 124 0.55 7.35 4.02
N TYR A 125 0.88 8.21 4.96
CA TYR A 125 0.61 9.64 4.86
C TYR A 125 1.31 10.27 3.65
N ASP A 126 2.61 9.97 3.48
CA ASP A 126 3.41 10.51 2.37
C ASP A 126 2.89 10.02 1.02
N CYS A 127 2.53 8.73 0.92
CA CYS A 127 2.00 8.16 -0.32
C CYS A 127 0.59 8.69 -0.64
N ALA A 128 -0.24 8.96 0.38
CA ALA A 128 -1.53 9.62 0.19
C ALA A 128 -1.36 11.02 -0.39
N ALA A 129 -0.36 11.77 0.09
CA ALA A 129 -0.03 13.08 -0.47
C ALA A 129 0.36 12.98 -1.95
N ALA A 130 1.19 11.99 -2.31
CA ALA A 130 1.56 11.72 -3.69
C ALA A 130 0.33 11.34 -4.54
N THR A 131 -0.58 10.54 -3.98
CA THR A 131 -1.82 10.14 -4.66
C THR A 131 -2.69 11.35 -4.98
N ALA A 132 -2.85 12.26 -4.04
CA ALA A 132 -3.61 13.49 -4.25
C ALA A 132 -2.98 14.36 -5.37
N LYS A 133 -1.66 14.48 -5.37
CA LYS A 133 -0.95 15.25 -6.41
C LYS A 133 -1.12 14.64 -7.80
N ILE A 134 -0.94 13.34 -7.94
CA ILE A 134 -1.02 12.69 -9.25
C ILE A 134 -2.44 12.70 -9.81
N SER A 135 -3.46 12.72 -8.95
CA SER A 135 -4.86 12.77 -9.38
C SER A 135 -5.22 14.05 -10.12
N LEU A 136 -4.40 15.09 -10.00
CA LEU A 136 -4.61 16.39 -10.65
C LEU A 136 -3.97 16.48 -12.04
N ILE A 137 -3.18 15.49 -12.42
CA ILE A 137 -2.55 15.44 -13.76
C ILE A 137 -3.52 14.82 -14.82
#